data_f2cb1a851c7380be82ebd920a8beaa71
#
_entry.id   f2cb1a851c7380be82ebd920a8beaa71
#
_cell.length_a   1.000
_cell.length_b   1.000
_cell.length_c   1.000
_cell.angle_alpha   90.00
_cell.angle_beta   90.00
_cell.angle_gamma   90.00
#
_symmetry.space_group_name_H-M   'P 1'
#
loop_
_entity.id
_entity.type
_entity.pdbx_description
1 polymer ?
#
loop_
_entity_poly.entity_id
_entity_poly.type
_entity_poly.pdbx_seq_one_letter_code
_entity_poly.pdbx_strand_id
1 'polypeptide(L)'
;MIDFELTEEHIALQKTVREFCRQEVAPYIKEWDEKSHFERSILGKMADLGILGVCIPEQYGGAGFDYVSLGLVCEELEACDTFLRVIMSVHVGLNSMSVFSWGTEEQKQKYLAPQARGEKISTFGLTEPNAGSDVIGLRSSARRDGDDWILNGEKMWISLGDVADHFLFFCWTDEEKRKKRDHTGMSCFIVERTMPGFSSGTIHGKLGIKAGNTGYFSLQDVRVPQANMLGQEGEGFKIAMFSLENGRYTVASGATGVIRASRDASVAYANTRETAGVKIGEHQLVKQKIAEMEADYQMSHLLWLKTGYLKNHGLPSAKAASLAKWQATVRSEKAASMAIEVHGANGYTNDYPVERYLRNCKAAVIYEGTRDIHTIMQADWALGLKREKQARVTLPPYKSNEAKDATA
;
A
#
# COMPACT_ATOMS: atom_id res chain seq x y z
N MET A 1 -17.96 17.49 -14.86
CA MET A 1 -18.96 16.96 -13.90
C MET A 1 -18.26 15.88 -13.08
N ILE A 2 -18.43 15.81 -11.77
CA ILE A 2 -17.87 14.69 -11.00
C ILE A 2 -18.78 13.51 -11.26
N ASP A 3 -18.24 12.46 -11.87
CA ASP A 3 -18.93 11.20 -12.07
C ASP A 3 -18.46 10.22 -10.98
N PHE A 4 -19.40 9.68 -10.23
CA PHE A 4 -19.14 8.67 -9.19
C PHE A 4 -19.42 7.25 -9.69
N GLU A 5 -19.86 7.09 -10.95
CA GLU A 5 -20.13 5.79 -11.53
C GLU A 5 -18.84 5.11 -11.98
N LEU A 6 -18.76 3.83 -11.68
CA LEU A 6 -17.67 2.98 -12.15
C LEU A 6 -17.95 2.59 -13.61
N THR A 7 -16.91 2.61 -14.44
CA THR A 7 -17.01 2.11 -15.82
C THR A 7 -17.23 0.60 -15.84
N GLU A 8 -17.66 0.06 -16.98
CA GLU A 8 -17.77 -1.39 -17.16
C GLU A 8 -16.44 -2.11 -16.93
N GLU A 9 -15.33 -1.50 -17.33
CA GLU A 9 -13.97 -2.01 -17.10
C GLU A 9 -13.64 -2.07 -15.60
N HIS A 10 -13.98 -1.03 -14.83
CA HIS A 10 -13.83 -1.01 -13.37
C HIS A 10 -14.62 -2.12 -12.68
N ILE A 11 -15.89 -2.31 -13.11
CA ILE A 11 -16.78 -3.35 -12.56
C ILE A 11 -16.24 -4.75 -12.90
N ALA A 12 -15.78 -4.96 -14.13
CA ALA A 12 -15.20 -6.23 -14.57
C ALA A 12 -13.92 -6.56 -13.79
N LEU A 13 -13.02 -5.58 -13.64
CA LEU A 13 -11.79 -5.74 -12.85
C LEU A 13 -12.11 -6.09 -11.38
N GLN A 14 -13.02 -5.35 -10.76
CA GLN A 14 -13.46 -5.60 -9.38
C GLN A 14 -14.00 -7.04 -9.22
N LYS A 15 -14.84 -7.49 -10.15
CA LYS A 15 -15.40 -8.85 -10.15
C LYS A 15 -14.29 -9.91 -10.29
N THR A 16 -13.33 -9.69 -11.18
CA THR A 16 -12.19 -10.60 -11.41
C THR A 16 -11.34 -10.75 -10.16
N VAL A 17 -10.98 -9.64 -9.50
CA VAL A 17 -10.17 -9.67 -8.28
C VAL A 17 -10.92 -10.33 -7.12
N ARG A 18 -12.22 -10.05 -6.99
CA ARG A 18 -13.07 -10.69 -5.97
C ARG A 18 -13.15 -12.21 -6.17
N GLU A 19 -13.30 -12.66 -7.42
CA GLU A 19 -13.33 -14.09 -7.74
C GLU A 19 -11.98 -14.76 -7.46
N PHE A 20 -10.89 -14.12 -7.83
CA PHE A 20 -9.54 -14.57 -7.46
C PHE A 20 -9.40 -14.74 -5.94
N CYS A 21 -9.78 -13.75 -5.15
CA CYS A 21 -9.75 -13.83 -3.70
C CYS A 21 -10.57 -15.01 -3.17
N ARG A 22 -11.76 -15.21 -3.74
CA ARG A 22 -12.68 -16.28 -3.32
C ARG A 22 -12.14 -17.67 -3.62
N GLN A 23 -11.47 -17.85 -4.75
CA GLN A 23 -11.00 -19.17 -5.21
C GLN A 23 -9.61 -19.50 -4.67
N GLU A 24 -8.68 -18.53 -4.69
CA GLU A 24 -7.26 -18.77 -4.51
C GLU A 24 -6.75 -18.43 -3.09
N VAL A 25 -7.51 -17.67 -2.32
CA VAL A 25 -7.06 -17.20 -0.99
C VAL A 25 -8.02 -17.58 0.12
N ALA A 26 -9.31 -17.28 -0.02
CA ALA A 26 -10.28 -17.46 1.06
C ALA A 26 -10.33 -18.89 1.64
N PRO A 27 -10.16 -19.98 0.86
CA PRO A 27 -10.15 -21.33 1.41
C PRO A 27 -8.94 -21.66 2.29
N TYR A 28 -7.83 -20.91 2.13
CA TYR A 28 -6.53 -21.25 2.74
C TYR A 28 -6.07 -20.23 3.78
N ILE A 29 -6.64 -19.01 3.77
CA ILE A 29 -6.12 -17.89 4.55
C ILE A 29 -6.13 -18.13 6.06
N LYS A 30 -7.10 -18.87 6.59
CA LYS A 30 -7.13 -19.26 8.00
C LYS A 30 -5.87 -20.05 8.37
N GLU A 31 -5.54 -21.07 7.59
CA GLU A 31 -4.36 -21.91 7.81
C GLU A 31 -3.06 -21.13 7.65
N TRP A 32 -2.96 -20.26 6.62
CA TRP A 32 -1.78 -19.42 6.41
C TRP A 32 -1.56 -18.45 7.56
N ASP A 33 -2.62 -17.82 8.07
CA ASP A 33 -2.54 -16.92 9.22
C ASP A 33 -2.11 -17.66 10.48
N GLU A 34 -2.73 -18.81 10.80
CA GLU A 34 -2.38 -19.63 11.96
C GLU A 34 -0.91 -20.05 11.95
N LYS A 35 -0.43 -20.51 10.80
CA LYS A 35 0.95 -20.98 10.61
C LYS A 35 1.95 -19.86 10.39
N SER A 36 1.50 -18.61 10.28
CA SER A 36 2.34 -17.47 9.84
C SER A 36 3.08 -17.80 8.53
N HIS A 37 2.37 -18.43 7.59
CA HIS A 37 2.90 -18.89 6.32
C HIS A 37 2.62 -17.90 5.20
N PHE A 38 3.68 -17.47 4.52
CA PHE A 38 3.54 -16.67 3.29
C PHE A 38 3.54 -17.60 2.07
N GLU A 39 2.39 -17.73 1.43
CA GLU A 39 2.25 -18.52 0.20
C GLU A 39 2.80 -17.76 -1.01
N ARG A 40 4.05 -18.08 -1.39
CA ARG A 40 4.78 -17.34 -2.43
C ARG A 40 4.14 -17.49 -3.82
N SER A 41 3.47 -18.61 -4.09
CA SER A 41 2.82 -18.84 -5.40
C SER A 41 1.73 -17.83 -5.72
N ILE A 42 1.20 -17.13 -4.69
CA ILE A 42 0.19 -16.09 -4.88
C ILE A 42 0.71 -14.93 -5.73
N LEU A 43 2.02 -14.64 -5.69
CA LEU A 43 2.63 -13.59 -6.51
C LEU A 43 2.52 -13.92 -7.99
N GLY A 44 2.76 -15.16 -8.39
CA GLY A 44 2.58 -15.61 -9.77
C GLY A 44 1.13 -15.52 -10.22
N LYS A 45 0.18 -15.92 -9.37
CA LYS A 45 -1.26 -15.82 -9.66
C LYS A 45 -1.73 -14.38 -9.81
N MET A 46 -1.19 -13.45 -9.00
CA MET A 46 -1.45 -12.01 -9.14
C MET A 46 -0.83 -11.44 -10.42
N ALA A 47 0.34 -11.94 -10.83
CA ALA A 47 0.98 -11.59 -12.10
C ALA A 47 0.15 -12.04 -13.30
N ASP A 48 -0.35 -13.28 -13.29
CA ASP A 48 -1.21 -13.85 -14.35
C ASP A 48 -2.50 -13.04 -14.56
N LEU A 49 -3.01 -12.41 -13.49
CA LEU A 49 -4.13 -11.48 -13.56
C LEU A 49 -3.76 -10.08 -14.04
N GLY A 50 -2.47 -9.78 -14.22
CA GLY A 50 -1.97 -8.47 -14.62
C GLY A 50 -2.07 -7.38 -13.54
N ILE A 51 -2.50 -7.72 -12.32
CA ILE A 51 -2.74 -6.71 -11.27
C ILE A 51 -1.45 -6.15 -10.67
N LEU A 52 -0.31 -6.86 -10.77
CA LEU A 52 1.00 -6.34 -10.35
C LEU A 52 1.51 -5.19 -11.22
N GLY A 53 0.93 -5.00 -12.41
CA GLY A 53 1.17 -3.87 -13.30
C GLY A 53 -0.07 -3.05 -13.62
N VAL A 54 -1.12 -3.11 -12.77
CA VAL A 54 -2.47 -2.60 -13.08
C VAL A 54 -2.47 -1.16 -13.61
N CYS A 55 -1.72 -0.23 -13.01
CA CYS A 55 -1.65 1.17 -13.43
C CYS A 55 -0.34 1.53 -14.13
N ILE A 56 0.48 0.56 -14.50
CA ILE A 56 1.70 0.79 -15.29
C ILE A 56 1.33 0.75 -16.78
N PRO A 57 1.85 1.69 -17.60
CA PRO A 57 1.55 1.72 -19.02
C PRO A 57 1.90 0.43 -19.76
N GLU A 58 1.12 0.09 -20.78
CA GLU A 58 1.29 -1.11 -21.60
C GLU A 58 2.68 -1.22 -22.25
N GLN A 59 3.30 -0.09 -22.61
CA GLN A 59 4.68 -0.07 -23.17
C GLN A 59 5.74 -0.64 -22.22
N TYR A 60 5.45 -0.73 -20.91
CA TYR A 60 6.30 -1.38 -19.92
C TYR A 60 5.72 -2.73 -19.45
N GLY A 61 4.74 -3.27 -20.19
CA GLY A 61 4.11 -4.56 -19.87
C GLY A 61 3.08 -4.52 -18.75
N GLY A 62 2.62 -3.33 -18.34
CA GLY A 62 1.51 -3.18 -17.42
C GLY A 62 0.15 -3.25 -18.12
N ALA A 63 -0.92 -3.19 -17.33
CA ALA A 63 -2.30 -3.26 -17.85
C ALA A 63 -2.84 -1.90 -18.35
N GLY A 64 -2.15 -0.80 -18.06
CA GLY A 64 -2.53 0.54 -18.51
C GLY A 64 -3.83 1.10 -17.92
N PHE A 65 -4.34 0.49 -16.84
CA PHE A 65 -5.51 0.99 -16.11
C PHE A 65 -5.16 2.22 -15.27
N ASP A 66 -6.19 2.86 -14.73
CA ASP A 66 -6.09 4.10 -13.98
C ASP A 66 -5.90 3.93 -12.46
N TYR A 67 -5.81 5.04 -11.71
CA TYR A 67 -5.68 4.98 -10.25
C TYR A 67 -6.96 4.50 -9.55
N VAL A 68 -8.15 4.74 -10.12
CA VAL A 68 -9.40 4.19 -9.57
C VAL A 68 -9.36 2.67 -9.63
N SER A 69 -8.87 2.10 -10.73
CA SER A 69 -8.64 0.66 -10.89
C SER A 69 -7.68 0.11 -9.83
N LEU A 70 -6.55 0.79 -9.57
CA LEU A 70 -5.63 0.41 -8.50
C LEU A 70 -6.34 0.43 -7.13
N GLY A 71 -7.17 1.44 -6.87
CA GLY A 71 -7.96 1.55 -5.64
C GLY A 71 -8.94 0.38 -5.47
N LEU A 72 -9.68 0.03 -6.53
CA LEU A 72 -10.62 -1.09 -6.54
C LEU A 72 -9.91 -2.43 -6.29
N VAL A 73 -8.77 -2.67 -6.95
CA VAL A 73 -7.93 -3.86 -6.71
C VAL A 73 -7.53 -3.93 -5.23
N CYS A 74 -7.04 -2.84 -4.66
CA CYS A 74 -6.63 -2.80 -3.25
C CYS A 74 -7.81 -3.03 -2.30
N GLU A 75 -8.98 -2.47 -2.58
CA GLU A 75 -10.19 -2.66 -1.77
C GLU A 75 -10.65 -4.13 -1.77
N GLU A 76 -10.70 -4.78 -2.94
CA GLU A 76 -11.09 -6.20 -3.03
C GLU A 76 -10.07 -7.13 -2.38
N LEU A 77 -8.78 -6.90 -2.60
CA LEU A 77 -7.72 -7.71 -2.02
C LEU A 77 -7.72 -7.63 -0.48
N GLU A 78 -7.84 -6.43 0.10
CA GLU A 78 -7.80 -6.28 1.56
C GLU A 78 -9.11 -6.69 2.23
N ALA A 79 -10.23 -6.67 1.52
CA ALA A 79 -11.48 -7.28 1.99
C ALA A 79 -11.34 -8.80 2.21
N CYS A 80 -10.46 -9.46 1.47
CA CYS A 80 -10.09 -10.86 1.68
C CYS A 80 -9.05 -11.01 2.79
N ASP A 81 -7.87 -10.40 2.59
CA ASP A 81 -6.84 -10.28 3.63
C ASP A 81 -5.86 -9.15 3.35
N THR A 82 -5.41 -8.50 4.40
CA THR A 82 -4.51 -7.34 4.33
C THR A 82 -3.18 -7.64 3.66
N PHE A 83 -2.65 -8.88 3.75
CA PHE A 83 -1.34 -9.19 3.16
C PHE A 83 -1.33 -9.03 1.63
N LEU A 84 -2.45 -9.30 0.96
CA LEU A 84 -2.57 -9.15 -0.50
C LEU A 84 -2.46 -7.67 -0.91
N ARG A 85 -3.17 -6.78 -0.21
CA ARG A 85 -3.06 -5.34 -0.48
C ARG A 85 -1.66 -4.82 -0.14
N VAL A 86 -1.01 -5.34 0.91
CA VAL A 86 0.37 -4.97 1.25
C VAL A 86 1.32 -5.24 0.09
N ILE A 87 1.16 -6.36 -0.63
CA ILE A 87 1.91 -6.63 -1.87
C ILE A 87 1.72 -5.49 -2.86
N MET A 88 0.47 -5.10 -3.14
CA MET A 88 0.16 -3.98 -4.05
C MET A 88 0.78 -2.66 -3.60
N SER A 89 0.72 -2.36 -2.29
CA SER A 89 1.30 -1.13 -1.76
C SER A 89 2.80 -1.04 -2.02
N VAL A 90 3.56 -2.08 -1.65
CA VAL A 90 5.02 -1.99 -1.72
C VAL A 90 5.56 -2.19 -3.14
N HIS A 91 4.93 -3.08 -3.90
CA HIS A 91 5.36 -3.41 -5.25
C HIS A 91 4.90 -2.35 -6.26
N VAL A 92 3.59 -2.06 -6.32
CA VAL A 92 3.04 -1.10 -7.28
C VAL A 92 3.15 0.33 -6.75
N GLY A 93 2.52 0.62 -5.61
CA GLY A 93 2.38 1.97 -5.10
C GLY A 93 3.70 2.64 -4.75
N LEU A 94 4.55 1.97 -3.97
CA LEU A 94 5.80 2.54 -3.46
C LEU A 94 6.97 2.39 -4.42
N ASN A 95 7.14 1.24 -5.07
CA ASN A 95 8.31 0.97 -5.92
C ASN A 95 8.03 1.26 -7.40
N SER A 96 7.16 0.50 -8.05
CA SER A 96 6.96 0.59 -9.51
C SER A 96 6.56 1.99 -9.97
N MET A 97 5.64 2.65 -9.25
CA MET A 97 5.24 4.03 -9.52
C MET A 97 6.41 5.02 -9.36
N SER A 98 7.32 4.75 -8.42
CA SER A 98 8.51 5.60 -8.23
C SER A 98 9.52 5.40 -9.36
N VAL A 99 9.77 4.15 -9.76
CA VAL A 99 10.63 3.87 -10.92
C VAL A 99 10.03 4.45 -12.19
N PHE A 100 8.72 4.34 -12.40
CA PHE A 100 8.06 4.98 -13.53
C PHE A 100 8.28 6.50 -13.57
N SER A 101 8.09 7.16 -12.43
CA SER A 101 8.05 8.63 -12.36
C SER A 101 9.43 9.29 -12.28
N TRP A 102 10.42 8.62 -11.70
CA TRP A 102 11.76 9.17 -11.43
C TRP A 102 12.88 8.47 -12.17
N GLY A 103 12.63 7.29 -12.75
CA GLY A 103 13.62 6.49 -13.46
C GLY A 103 13.92 6.99 -14.86
N THR A 104 15.16 6.74 -15.32
CA THR A 104 15.52 6.87 -16.73
C THR A 104 14.82 5.79 -17.56
N GLU A 105 14.85 5.93 -18.88
CA GLU A 105 14.24 4.93 -19.75
C GLU A 105 14.92 3.55 -19.60
N GLU A 106 16.25 3.54 -19.44
CA GLU A 106 17.02 2.32 -19.19
C GLU A 106 16.60 1.65 -17.86
N GLN A 107 16.38 2.45 -16.81
CA GLN A 107 15.90 1.93 -15.53
C GLN A 107 14.47 1.38 -15.64
N LYS A 108 13.59 2.02 -16.41
CA LYS A 108 12.23 1.53 -16.64
C LYS A 108 12.25 0.19 -17.39
N GLN A 109 13.06 0.07 -18.44
CA GLN A 109 13.17 -1.19 -19.16
C GLN A 109 13.80 -2.30 -18.29
N LYS A 110 14.84 -1.97 -17.53
CA LYS A 110 15.56 -2.96 -16.71
C LYS A 110 14.76 -3.41 -15.48
N TYR A 111 14.06 -2.49 -14.81
CA TYR A 111 13.43 -2.74 -13.52
C TYR A 111 11.90 -2.71 -13.57
N LEU A 112 11.30 -1.65 -14.15
CA LEU A 112 9.85 -1.48 -14.15
C LEU A 112 9.15 -2.52 -15.02
N ALA A 113 9.65 -2.78 -16.22
CA ALA A 113 8.99 -3.70 -17.14
C ALA A 113 8.88 -5.14 -16.60
N PRO A 114 9.94 -5.77 -16.06
CA PRO A 114 9.79 -7.08 -15.42
C PRO A 114 8.97 -7.03 -14.12
N GLN A 115 8.93 -5.90 -13.39
CA GLN A 115 8.06 -5.72 -12.24
C GLN A 115 6.58 -5.69 -12.65
N ALA A 116 6.25 -4.92 -13.69
CA ALA A 116 4.87 -4.80 -14.19
C ALA A 116 4.28 -6.14 -14.67
N ARG A 117 5.14 -7.02 -15.22
CA ARG A 117 4.76 -8.38 -15.60
C ARG A 117 4.80 -9.40 -14.44
N GLY A 118 5.24 -8.97 -13.24
CA GLY A 118 5.40 -9.86 -12.09
C GLY A 118 6.54 -10.87 -12.19
N GLU A 119 7.45 -10.74 -13.16
CA GLU A 119 8.67 -11.56 -13.31
C GLU A 119 9.67 -11.27 -12.18
N LYS A 120 9.66 -10.04 -11.69
CA LYS A 120 10.44 -9.54 -10.57
C LYS A 120 9.56 -8.84 -9.55
N ILE A 121 9.77 -9.16 -8.29
CA ILE A 121 9.06 -8.54 -7.18
C ILE A 121 9.92 -7.45 -6.58
N SER A 122 9.29 -6.32 -6.27
CA SER A 122 9.98 -5.15 -5.72
C SER A 122 9.39 -4.69 -4.40
N THR A 123 10.20 -4.00 -3.61
CA THR A 123 9.77 -3.40 -2.35
C THR A 123 10.47 -2.09 -2.04
N PHE A 124 10.18 -1.52 -0.87
CA PHE A 124 10.54 -0.17 -0.47
C PHE A 124 11.26 -0.18 0.88
N GLY A 125 12.53 0.20 0.89
CA GLY A 125 13.42 0.16 2.06
C GLY A 125 13.71 1.55 2.61
N LEU A 126 12.77 2.14 3.38
CA LEU A 126 12.94 3.45 4.02
C LEU A 126 13.22 3.31 5.52
N THR A 127 12.32 2.64 6.24
CA THR A 127 12.33 2.52 7.71
C THR A 127 13.57 1.77 8.21
N GLU A 128 14.16 2.27 9.31
CA GLU A 128 15.29 1.67 10.02
C GLU A 128 14.88 1.32 11.46
N PRO A 129 15.65 0.49 12.17
CA PRO A 129 15.38 0.17 13.58
C PRO A 129 15.20 1.40 14.48
N ASN A 130 15.87 2.49 14.15
CA ASN A 130 15.88 3.75 14.92
C ASN A 130 15.17 4.93 14.23
N ALA A 131 14.63 4.75 13.03
CA ALA A 131 14.01 5.83 12.25
C ALA A 131 12.74 5.34 11.52
N GLY A 132 11.58 5.76 12.02
CA GLY A 132 10.26 5.53 11.42
C GLY A 132 9.65 6.83 10.92
N SER A 133 8.84 7.49 11.76
CA SER A 133 8.21 8.79 11.41
C SER A 133 9.21 9.91 11.17
N ASP A 134 10.37 9.88 11.83
CA ASP A 134 11.49 10.78 11.59
C ASP A 134 12.38 10.24 10.45
N VAL A 135 11.93 10.44 9.20
CA VAL A 135 12.63 9.95 8.01
C VAL A 135 14.05 10.51 7.88
N ILE A 136 14.29 11.75 8.29
CA ILE A 136 15.63 12.35 8.25
C ILE A 136 16.54 11.89 9.39
N GLY A 137 16.03 11.05 10.28
CA GLY A 137 16.80 10.39 11.35
C GLY A 137 17.46 9.08 10.93
N LEU A 138 17.31 8.63 9.68
CA LEU A 138 17.97 7.39 9.23
C LEU A 138 19.50 7.49 9.20
N ARG A 139 20.15 6.33 9.32
CA ARG A 139 21.60 6.20 9.45
C ARG A 139 22.27 5.55 8.26
N SER A 140 21.52 4.86 7.40
CA SER A 140 22.07 4.29 6.16
C SER A 140 22.79 5.36 5.35
N SER A 141 23.92 4.99 4.78
CA SER A 141 24.81 5.89 4.06
C SER A 141 25.32 5.27 2.75
N ALA A 142 25.70 6.13 1.83
CA ALA A 142 26.42 5.76 0.63
C ALA A 142 27.62 6.68 0.47
N ARG A 143 28.79 6.12 0.15
CA ARG A 143 30.00 6.86 -0.24
C ARG A 143 30.35 6.59 -1.68
N ARG A 144 30.83 7.60 -2.36
CA ARG A 144 31.30 7.45 -3.77
C ARG A 144 32.61 6.68 -3.80
N ASP A 145 32.75 5.80 -4.80
CA ASP A 145 33.96 5.03 -5.06
C ASP A 145 34.14 4.88 -6.59
N GLY A 146 34.84 5.83 -7.20
CA GLY A 146 34.91 5.98 -8.64
C GLY A 146 33.55 6.34 -9.25
N ASP A 147 33.12 5.54 -10.22
CA ASP A 147 31.79 5.69 -10.85
C ASP A 147 30.69 4.93 -10.12
N ASP A 148 31.00 4.28 -8.99
CA ASP A 148 30.05 3.51 -8.20
C ASP A 148 29.81 4.16 -6.84
N TRP A 149 28.89 3.55 -6.09
CA TRP A 149 28.59 3.87 -4.71
C TRP A 149 28.74 2.64 -3.82
N ILE A 150 29.24 2.83 -2.63
CA ILE A 150 29.32 1.79 -1.59
C ILE A 150 28.27 2.10 -0.54
N LEU A 151 27.27 1.23 -0.44
CA LEU A 151 26.11 1.39 0.44
C LEU A 151 26.26 0.56 1.71
N ASN A 152 25.92 1.19 2.83
CA ASN A 152 25.88 0.57 4.15
C ASN A 152 24.60 0.97 4.90
N GLY A 153 23.99 0.01 5.60
CA GLY A 153 22.85 0.29 6.46
C GLY A 153 21.89 -0.88 6.61
N GLU A 154 20.91 -0.70 7.47
CA GLU A 154 19.89 -1.71 7.79
C GLU A 154 18.51 -1.10 7.61
N LYS A 155 17.60 -1.89 7.04
CA LYS A 155 16.18 -1.53 6.91
C LYS A 155 15.32 -2.56 7.62
N MET A 156 14.27 -2.10 8.30
CA MET A 156 13.41 -2.95 9.14
C MET A 156 11.94 -2.68 8.85
N TRP A 157 11.08 -3.65 9.12
CA TRP A 157 9.64 -3.61 8.85
C TRP A 157 9.31 -3.49 7.37
N ILE A 158 10.10 -4.17 6.53
CA ILE A 158 9.99 -4.12 5.09
C ILE A 158 9.08 -5.26 4.62
N SER A 159 7.91 -4.92 4.13
CA SER A 159 7.02 -5.90 3.49
C SER A 159 7.70 -6.49 2.26
N LEU A 160 7.63 -7.82 2.10
CA LEU A 160 8.38 -8.59 1.10
C LEU A 160 9.92 -8.45 1.21
N GLY A 161 10.45 -7.98 2.33
CA GLY A 161 11.88 -7.75 2.53
C GLY A 161 12.74 -9.00 2.34
N ASP A 162 12.19 -10.17 2.66
CA ASP A 162 12.87 -11.46 2.47
C ASP A 162 12.45 -12.21 1.19
N VAL A 163 11.65 -11.57 0.34
CA VAL A 163 11.08 -12.17 -0.89
C VAL A 163 11.45 -11.39 -2.15
N ALA A 164 11.47 -10.06 -2.08
CA ALA A 164 11.63 -9.18 -3.23
C ALA A 164 13.01 -9.33 -3.92
N ASP A 165 13.03 -9.12 -5.22
CA ASP A 165 14.24 -9.09 -6.05
C ASP A 165 14.90 -7.71 -6.07
N HIS A 166 14.09 -6.64 -6.07
CA HIS A 166 14.52 -5.24 -6.17
C HIS A 166 14.04 -4.42 -5.00
N PHE A 167 14.87 -3.48 -4.55
CA PHE A 167 14.62 -2.64 -3.37
C PHE A 167 14.90 -1.18 -3.69
N LEU A 168 14.00 -0.26 -3.35
CA LEU A 168 14.37 1.14 -3.23
C LEU A 168 15.04 1.34 -1.89
N PHE A 169 16.29 1.75 -1.91
CA PHE A 169 17.10 1.98 -0.71
C PHE A 169 17.39 3.47 -0.54
N PHE A 170 16.92 4.04 0.56
CA PHE A 170 17.11 5.45 0.90
C PHE A 170 18.23 5.60 1.91
N CYS A 171 19.18 6.49 1.61
CA CYS A 171 20.35 6.70 2.45
C CYS A 171 20.92 8.13 2.29
N TRP A 172 21.82 8.49 3.16
CA TRP A 172 22.59 9.72 3.06
C TRP A 172 23.77 9.56 2.10
N THR A 173 23.91 10.48 1.17
CA THR A 173 25.06 10.61 0.26
C THR A 173 25.94 11.80 0.63
N ASP A 174 25.44 12.71 1.49
CA ASP A 174 26.16 13.90 1.97
C ASP A 174 26.14 13.93 3.50
N GLU A 175 27.28 13.65 4.13
CA GLU A 175 27.44 13.58 5.59
C GLU A 175 27.32 14.96 6.26
N GLU A 176 27.76 16.04 5.58
CA GLU A 176 27.67 17.39 6.16
C GLU A 176 26.21 17.87 6.20
N LYS A 177 25.43 17.54 5.17
CA LYS A 177 23.98 17.78 5.18
C LYS A 177 23.27 16.90 6.22
N ARG A 178 23.70 15.64 6.38
CA ARG A 178 23.18 14.76 7.42
C ARG A 178 23.33 15.35 8.81
N LYS A 179 24.52 15.86 9.17
CA LYS A 179 24.77 16.51 10.46
C LYS A 179 23.85 17.72 10.70
N LYS A 180 23.52 18.44 9.63
CA LYS A 180 22.59 19.59 9.66
C LYS A 180 21.13 19.19 9.55
N ARG A 181 20.82 17.90 9.43
CA ARG A 181 19.46 17.37 9.15
C ARG A 181 18.83 17.99 7.89
N ASP A 182 19.66 18.34 6.91
CA ASP A 182 19.20 18.84 5.62
C ASP A 182 18.89 17.66 4.68
N HIS A 183 17.62 17.38 4.51
CA HIS A 183 17.12 16.26 3.71
C HIS A 183 17.57 16.27 2.24
N THR A 184 18.11 17.37 1.74
CA THR A 184 18.70 17.45 0.38
C THR A 184 20.01 16.68 0.25
N GLY A 185 20.52 16.10 1.33
CA GLY A 185 21.65 15.17 1.32
C GLY A 185 21.28 13.69 1.21
N MET A 186 19.98 13.38 1.08
CA MET A 186 19.49 12.01 0.93
C MET A 186 19.32 11.63 -0.55
N SER A 187 19.67 10.38 -0.90
CA SER A 187 19.49 9.82 -2.24
C SER A 187 18.75 8.49 -2.19
N CYS A 188 18.31 8.03 -3.35
CA CYS A 188 17.61 6.75 -3.52
C CYS A 188 18.34 5.88 -4.54
N PHE A 189 18.51 4.60 -4.24
CA PHE A 189 19.15 3.63 -5.12
C PHE A 189 18.23 2.43 -5.35
N ILE A 190 18.27 1.87 -6.56
CA ILE A 190 17.68 0.56 -6.87
C ILE A 190 18.75 -0.49 -6.56
N VAL A 191 18.51 -1.28 -5.50
CA VAL A 191 19.40 -2.36 -5.06
C VAL A 191 18.81 -3.70 -5.47
N GLU A 192 19.62 -4.61 -5.98
CA GLU A 192 19.24 -5.96 -6.35
C GLU A 192 19.65 -6.93 -5.22
N ARG A 193 18.79 -7.91 -4.91
CA ARG A 193 19.05 -8.93 -3.87
C ARG A 193 20.35 -9.69 -4.08
N THR A 194 20.78 -9.85 -5.33
CA THR A 194 21.96 -10.62 -5.72
C THR A 194 23.28 -9.86 -5.56
N MET A 195 23.24 -8.56 -5.22
CA MET A 195 24.46 -7.77 -5.01
C MET A 195 25.23 -8.29 -3.81
N PRO A 196 26.57 -8.51 -3.93
CA PRO A 196 27.41 -8.94 -2.82
C PRO A 196 27.31 -7.98 -1.62
N GLY A 197 27.20 -8.54 -0.42
CA GLY A 197 27.03 -7.75 0.82
C GLY A 197 25.56 -7.51 1.20
N PHE A 198 24.58 -7.90 0.38
CA PHE A 198 23.17 -7.90 0.72
C PHE A 198 22.80 -9.13 1.56
N SER A 199 22.03 -8.92 2.61
CA SER A 199 21.42 -9.99 3.41
C SER A 199 20.01 -9.60 3.86
N SER A 200 19.14 -10.56 4.07
CA SER A 200 17.76 -10.33 4.53
C SER A 200 17.26 -11.45 5.42
N GLY A 201 16.16 -11.18 6.12
CA GLY A 201 15.46 -12.18 6.93
C GLY A 201 14.02 -11.75 7.23
N THR A 202 13.24 -12.70 7.72
CA THR A 202 11.82 -12.52 8.04
C THR A 202 11.62 -12.13 9.51
N ILE A 203 10.72 -11.20 9.79
CA ILE A 203 10.27 -10.82 11.14
C ILE A 203 9.10 -11.72 11.53
N HIS A 204 9.24 -12.44 12.65
CA HIS A 204 8.24 -13.31 13.23
C HIS A 204 7.51 -12.66 14.41
N GLY A 205 6.42 -13.29 14.89
CA GLY A 205 5.69 -12.88 16.10
C GLY A 205 4.83 -11.63 15.94
N LYS A 206 4.43 -11.26 14.72
CA LYS A 206 3.54 -10.14 14.47
C LYS A 206 2.14 -10.39 15.06
N LEU A 207 1.47 -9.32 15.48
CA LEU A 207 0.08 -9.38 15.94
C LEU A 207 -0.86 -9.83 14.81
N GLY A 208 -0.74 -9.20 13.62
CA GLY A 208 -1.55 -9.45 12.44
C GLY A 208 -0.72 -9.51 11.17
N ILE A 209 -1.39 -9.64 10.02
CA ILE A 209 -0.78 -9.80 8.69
C ILE A 209 0.21 -10.98 8.73
N LYS A 210 -0.18 -12.04 9.42
CA LYS A 210 0.69 -13.18 9.67
C LYS A 210 0.95 -14.00 8.39
N ALA A 211 -0.03 -14.04 7.48
CA ALA A 211 0.12 -14.64 6.16
C ALA A 211 1.00 -13.82 5.20
N GLY A 212 1.40 -12.60 5.57
CA GLY A 212 2.25 -11.73 4.77
C GLY A 212 3.72 -11.76 5.21
N ASN A 213 4.65 -11.75 4.25
CA ASN A 213 6.06 -11.58 4.56
C ASN A 213 6.35 -10.14 4.99
N THR A 214 6.99 -9.98 6.12
CA THR A 214 7.58 -8.73 6.61
C THR A 214 8.99 -9.04 7.06
N GLY A 215 9.97 -8.34 6.52
CA GLY A 215 11.37 -8.64 6.76
C GLY A 215 12.20 -7.44 7.18
N TYR A 216 13.46 -7.69 7.21
CA TYR A 216 14.54 -6.71 7.30
C TYR A 216 15.57 -7.04 6.22
N PHE A 217 16.43 -6.10 5.90
CA PHE A 217 17.62 -6.36 5.11
C PHE A 217 18.78 -5.44 5.54
N SER A 218 19.99 -5.92 5.31
CA SER A 218 21.24 -5.23 5.63
C SER A 218 22.14 -5.18 4.41
N LEU A 219 22.81 -4.06 4.25
CA LEU A 219 23.83 -3.81 3.25
C LEU A 219 25.16 -3.57 3.97
N GLN A 220 26.18 -4.38 3.62
CA GLN A 220 27.53 -4.28 4.13
C GLN A 220 28.49 -4.11 2.95
N ASP A 221 28.95 -2.88 2.75
CA ASP A 221 29.79 -2.46 1.63
C ASP A 221 29.26 -2.91 0.25
N VAL A 222 27.94 -2.82 0.06
CA VAL A 222 27.31 -3.18 -1.21
C VAL A 222 27.68 -2.17 -2.27
N ARG A 223 28.37 -2.66 -3.33
CA ARG A 223 28.73 -1.84 -4.49
C ARG A 223 27.55 -1.71 -5.44
N VAL A 224 27.14 -0.49 -5.69
CA VAL A 224 25.99 -0.15 -6.54
C VAL A 224 26.42 0.84 -7.62
N PRO A 225 26.22 0.54 -8.91
CA PRO A 225 26.56 1.45 -10.00
C PRO A 225 25.80 2.78 -9.92
N GLN A 226 26.43 3.87 -10.39
CA GLN A 226 25.75 5.18 -10.52
C GLN A 226 24.45 5.07 -11.32
N ALA A 227 24.39 4.20 -12.33
CA ALA A 227 23.19 3.95 -13.13
C ALA A 227 21.99 3.41 -12.34
N ASN A 228 22.20 2.94 -11.11
CA ASN A 228 21.14 2.47 -10.21
C ASN A 228 20.62 3.56 -9.28
N MET A 229 21.16 4.78 -9.29
CA MET A 229 20.60 5.91 -8.56
C MET A 229 19.27 6.31 -9.21
N LEU A 230 18.19 6.31 -8.41
CA LEU A 230 16.88 6.74 -8.88
C LEU A 230 16.75 8.26 -8.69
N GLY A 231 16.43 8.98 -9.76
CA GLY A 231 16.45 10.44 -9.77
C GLY A 231 17.90 10.99 -9.75
N GLN A 232 18.08 12.14 -9.10
CA GLN A 232 19.37 12.79 -8.93
C GLN A 232 19.87 12.67 -7.48
N GLU A 233 21.18 12.84 -7.29
CA GLU A 233 21.76 12.94 -5.96
C GLU A 233 21.07 14.06 -5.15
N GLY A 234 20.69 13.77 -3.90
CA GLY A 234 19.96 14.70 -3.05
C GLY A 234 18.44 14.73 -3.23
N GLU A 235 17.86 13.92 -4.12
CA GLU A 235 16.41 13.85 -4.32
C GLU A 235 15.72 12.71 -3.54
N GLY A 236 16.47 11.91 -2.76
CA GLY A 236 15.93 10.75 -2.05
C GLY A 236 14.73 11.07 -1.17
N PHE A 237 14.75 12.18 -0.42
CA PHE A 237 13.60 12.58 0.39
C PHE A 237 12.35 12.91 -0.44
N LYS A 238 12.52 13.57 -1.60
CA LYS A 238 11.40 13.89 -2.49
C LYS A 238 10.78 12.62 -3.06
N ILE A 239 11.64 11.67 -3.48
CA ILE A 239 11.21 10.35 -3.98
C ILE A 239 10.47 9.60 -2.89
N ALA A 240 10.99 9.57 -1.65
CA ALA A 240 10.33 8.92 -0.53
C ALA A 240 8.93 9.50 -0.25
N MET A 241 8.79 10.81 -0.26
CA MET A 241 7.49 11.47 -0.03
C MET A 241 6.50 11.21 -1.17
N PHE A 242 6.97 11.18 -2.42
CA PHE A 242 6.17 10.80 -3.58
C PHE A 242 5.70 9.33 -3.49
N SER A 243 6.60 8.41 -3.17
CA SER A 243 6.28 7.00 -2.97
C SER A 243 5.22 6.83 -1.89
N LEU A 244 5.42 7.46 -0.72
CA LEU A 244 4.48 7.38 0.40
C LEU A 244 3.10 7.98 0.08
N GLU A 245 2.99 8.94 -0.83
CA GLU A 245 1.68 9.44 -1.28
C GLU A 245 0.89 8.34 -2.02
N ASN A 246 1.56 7.59 -2.90
CA ASN A 246 0.95 6.48 -3.61
C ASN A 246 0.61 5.32 -2.66
N GLY A 247 1.51 4.99 -1.74
CA GLY A 247 1.25 3.98 -0.72
C GLY A 247 0.07 4.34 0.19
N ARG A 248 -0.04 5.60 0.64
CA ARG A 248 -1.19 6.08 1.42
C ARG A 248 -2.51 5.91 0.68
N TYR A 249 -2.51 6.09 -0.62
CA TYR A 249 -3.67 5.86 -1.46
C TYR A 249 -4.08 4.37 -1.46
N THR A 250 -3.14 3.45 -1.68
CA THR A 250 -3.42 2.00 -1.65
C THR A 250 -3.85 1.52 -0.27
N VAL A 251 -3.30 2.10 0.82
CA VAL A 251 -3.75 1.81 2.19
C VAL A 251 -5.17 2.31 2.44
N ALA A 252 -5.52 3.51 1.95
CA ALA A 252 -6.85 4.07 2.13
C ALA A 252 -7.93 3.20 1.48
N SER A 253 -7.72 2.82 0.23
CA SER A 253 -8.64 1.96 -0.51
C SER A 253 -8.73 0.56 0.10
N GLY A 254 -7.61 -0.04 0.48
CA GLY A 254 -7.62 -1.34 1.12
C GLY A 254 -8.30 -1.36 2.49
N ALA A 255 -8.00 -0.39 3.37
CA ALA A 255 -8.67 -0.27 4.66
C ALA A 255 -10.20 -0.11 4.54
N THR A 256 -10.67 0.51 3.44
CA THR A 256 -12.10 0.56 3.09
C THR A 256 -12.65 -0.85 2.82
N GLY A 257 -11.86 -1.72 2.18
CA GLY A 257 -12.18 -3.12 1.99
C GLY A 257 -12.38 -3.88 3.32
N VAL A 258 -11.55 -3.59 4.34
CA VAL A 258 -11.72 -4.18 5.70
C VAL A 258 -13.04 -3.71 6.34
N ILE A 259 -13.44 -2.44 6.18
CA ILE A 259 -14.72 -1.94 6.68
C ILE A 259 -15.86 -2.73 6.02
N ARG A 260 -15.83 -2.88 4.70
CA ARG A 260 -16.81 -3.65 3.93
C ARG A 260 -16.87 -5.11 4.39
N ALA A 261 -15.72 -5.79 4.51
CA ALA A 261 -15.65 -7.17 4.95
C ALA A 261 -16.22 -7.36 6.37
N SER A 262 -15.92 -6.43 7.28
CA SER A 262 -16.44 -6.42 8.66
C SER A 262 -17.96 -6.26 8.69
N ARG A 263 -18.49 -5.33 7.90
CA ARG A 263 -19.94 -5.13 7.72
C ARG A 263 -20.60 -6.38 7.15
N ASP A 264 -20.07 -6.93 6.05
CA ASP A 264 -20.68 -8.05 5.35
C ASP A 264 -20.71 -9.32 6.21
N ALA A 265 -19.63 -9.60 6.94
CA ALA A 265 -19.58 -10.69 7.91
C ALA A 265 -20.62 -10.49 9.03
N SER A 266 -20.75 -9.26 9.55
CA SER A 266 -21.72 -8.92 10.58
C SER A 266 -23.17 -9.07 10.08
N VAL A 267 -23.45 -8.65 8.86
CA VAL A 267 -24.77 -8.80 8.23
C VAL A 267 -25.12 -10.27 8.04
N ALA A 268 -24.19 -11.08 7.52
CA ALA A 268 -24.40 -12.52 7.34
C ALA A 268 -24.69 -13.21 8.68
N TYR A 269 -23.89 -12.92 9.72
CA TYR A 269 -24.06 -13.49 11.04
C TYR A 269 -25.37 -13.02 11.70
N ALA A 270 -25.70 -11.74 11.62
CA ALA A 270 -26.90 -11.16 12.23
C ALA A 270 -28.20 -11.69 11.60
N ASN A 271 -28.15 -12.13 10.35
CA ASN A 271 -29.29 -12.74 9.64
C ASN A 271 -29.45 -14.24 9.93
N THR A 272 -28.49 -14.88 10.59
CA THR A 272 -28.53 -16.32 10.90
C THR A 272 -28.62 -16.62 12.39
N ARG A 273 -27.90 -15.85 13.22
CA ARG A 273 -27.88 -16.06 14.67
C ARG A 273 -29.16 -15.60 15.34
N GLU A 274 -29.73 -16.44 16.19
CA GLU A 274 -30.94 -16.13 16.97
C GLU A 274 -30.65 -16.01 18.45
N THR A 275 -31.32 -15.06 19.12
CA THR A 275 -31.40 -14.90 20.57
C THR A 275 -32.77 -14.38 20.95
N ALA A 276 -33.30 -14.78 22.11
CA ALA A 276 -34.62 -14.39 22.57
C ALA A 276 -35.76 -14.61 21.55
N GLY A 277 -35.63 -15.67 20.74
CA GLY A 277 -36.62 -16.06 19.74
C GLY A 277 -36.63 -15.26 18.43
N VAL A 278 -35.68 -14.35 18.21
CA VAL A 278 -35.56 -13.56 16.98
C VAL A 278 -34.12 -13.56 16.48
N LYS A 279 -33.91 -13.22 15.22
CA LYS A 279 -32.58 -12.99 14.68
C LYS A 279 -31.93 -11.79 15.34
N ILE A 280 -30.63 -11.86 15.64
CA ILE A 280 -29.96 -10.76 16.33
C ILE A 280 -29.96 -9.47 15.50
N GLY A 281 -30.08 -9.54 14.19
CA GLY A 281 -30.26 -8.39 13.30
C GLY A 281 -31.55 -7.59 13.55
N GLU A 282 -32.52 -8.13 14.31
CA GLU A 282 -33.73 -7.40 14.72
C GLU A 282 -33.51 -6.50 15.94
N HIS A 283 -32.45 -6.76 16.73
CA HIS A 283 -32.13 -5.93 17.91
C HIS A 283 -31.53 -4.57 17.50
N GLN A 284 -32.06 -3.50 18.09
CA GLN A 284 -31.69 -2.12 17.72
C GLN A 284 -30.21 -1.81 17.83
N LEU A 285 -29.51 -2.29 18.88
CA LEU A 285 -28.08 -2.04 19.07
C LEU A 285 -27.20 -2.82 18.09
N VAL A 286 -27.68 -3.96 17.55
CA VAL A 286 -27.00 -4.65 16.43
C VAL A 286 -27.19 -3.87 15.14
N LYS A 287 -28.42 -3.40 14.86
CA LYS A 287 -28.72 -2.52 13.71
C LYS A 287 -27.86 -1.25 13.72
N GLN A 288 -27.68 -0.64 14.90
CA GLN A 288 -26.82 0.55 15.04
C GLN A 288 -25.39 0.25 14.60
N LYS A 289 -24.77 -0.83 15.06
CA LYS A 289 -23.40 -1.22 14.67
C LYS A 289 -23.27 -1.43 13.16
N ILE A 290 -24.24 -2.11 12.56
CA ILE A 290 -24.25 -2.35 11.10
C ILE A 290 -24.41 -1.02 10.34
N ALA A 291 -25.30 -0.13 10.79
CA ALA A 291 -25.47 1.18 10.17
C ALA A 291 -24.23 2.07 10.29
N GLU A 292 -23.51 2.03 11.42
CA GLU A 292 -22.25 2.74 11.60
C GLU A 292 -21.15 2.19 10.64
N MET A 293 -21.05 0.86 10.52
CA MET A 293 -20.11 0.25 9.54
C MET A 293 -20.46 0.63 8.09
N GLU A 294 -21.74 0.69 7.74
CA GLU A 294 -22.17 1.13 6.40
C GLU A 294 -21.80 2.60 6.16
N ALA A 295 -22.07 3.48 7.11
CA ALA A 295 -21.71 4.90 7.01
C ALA A 295 -20.19 5.09 6.91
N ASP A 296 -19.40 4.37 7.73
CA ASP A 296 -17.94 4.41 7.71
C ASP A 296 -17.38 3.89 6.37
N TYR A 297 -18.01 2.86 5.78
CA TYR A 297 -17.68 2.36 4.43
C TYR A 297 -17.90 3.44 3.38
N GLN A 298 -19.10 4.00 3.29
CA GLN A 298 -19.45 5.01 2.28
C GLN A 298 -18.53 6.22 2.35
N MET A 299 -18.30 6.76 3.55
CA MET A 299 -17.40 7.90 3.74
C MET A 299 -15.96 7.59 3.30
N SER A 300 -15.45 6.40 3.65
CA SER A 300 -14.08 6.00 3.30
C SER A 300 -13.92 5.74 1.80
N HIS A 301 -14.92 5.11 1.19
CA HIS A 301 -14.96 4.86 -0.25
C HIS A 301 -14.93 6.16 -1.05
N LEU A 302 -15.76 7.13 -0.72
CA LEU A 302 -15.77 8.43 -1.38
C LEU A 302 -14.44 9.20 -1.22
N LEU A 303 -13.76 9.08 -0.09
CA LEU A 303 -12.48 9.75 0.13
C LEU A 303 -11.35 9.19 -0.76
N TRP A 304 -11.24 7.86 -0.87
CA TRP A 304 -10.21 7.29 -1.74
C TRP A 304 -10.58 7.45 -3.22
N LEU A 305 -11.87 7.33 -3.57
CA LEU A 305 -12.33 7.56 -4.95
C LEU A 305 -12.01 8.98 -5.42
N LYS A 306 -12.28 9.99 -4.58
CA LYS A 306 -11.85 11.38 -4.82
C LYS A 306 -10.34 11.47 -5.02
N THR A 307 -9.55 10.76 -4.22
CA THR A 307 -8.09 10.78 -4.35
C THR A 307 -7.64 10.16 -5.67
N GLY A 308 -8.24 9.03 -6.09
CA GLY A 308 -8.01 8.40 -7.38
C GLY A 308 -8.36 9.34 -8.55
N TYR A 309 -9.50 10.01 -8.47
CA TYR A 309 -9.89 11.03 -9.44
C TYR A 309 -8.83 12.14 -9.57
N LEU A 310 -8.37 12.72 -8.46
CA LEU A 310 -7.34 13.75 -8.49
C LEU A 310 -6.06 13.25 -9.16
N LYS A 311 -5.64 12.02 -8.86
CA LYS A 311 -4.46 11.39 -9.48
C LYS A 311 -4.64 11.16 -10.97
N ASN A 312 -5.80 10.68 -11.41
CA ASN A 312 -6.12 10.47 -12.83
C ASN A 312 -6.03 11.78 -13.65
N HIS A 313 -6.31 12.91 -13.02
CA HIS A 313 -6.25 14.23 -13.65
C HIS A 313 -4.92 14.98 -13.40
N GLY A 314 -3.92 14.33 -12.81
CA GLY A 314 -2.64 14.96 -12.50
C GLY A 314 -2.74 16.14 -11.52
N LEU A 315 -3.80 16.21 -10.72
CA LEU A 315 -4.05 17.25 -9.74
C LEU A 315 -3.32 16.99 -8.43
N PRO A 316 -3.01 18.02 -7.61
CA PRO A 316 -2.46 17.83 -6.28
C PRO A 316 -3.33 16.89 -5.45
N SER A 317 -2.75 15.83 -4.90
CA SER A 317 -3.49 14.76 -4.22
C SER A 317 -2.94 14.40 -2.83
N ALA A 318 -1.83 15.00 -2.40
CA ALA A 318 -1.17 14.66 -1.14
C ALA A 318 -2.06 14.89 0.10
N LYS A 319 -2.83 15.99 0.12
CA LYS A 319 -3.80 16.28 1.19
C LYS A 319 -4.93 15.27 1.20
N ALA A 320 -5.49 14.96 0.02
CA ALA A 320 -6.58 14.00 -0.12
C ALA A 320 -6.13 12.59 0.27
N ALA A 321 -4.96 12.12 -0.20
CA ALA A 321 -4.40 10.82 0.13
C ALA A 321 -4.12 10.67 1.65
N SER A 322 -3.58 11.72 2.27
CA SER A 322 -3.36 11.76 3.72
C SER A 322 -4.67 11.66 4.50
N LEU A 323 -5.70 12.41 4.11
CA LEU A 323 -7.02 12.39 4.74
C LEU A 323 -7.70 11.02 4.57
N ALA A 324 -7.70 10.50 3.35
CA ALA A 324 -8.30 9.21 3.04
C ALA A 324 -7.66 8.08 3.86
N LYS A 325 -6.32 8.03 3.90
CA LYS A 325 -5.58 7.04 4.68
C LYS A 325 -5.90 7.12 6.17
N TRP A 326 -5.86 8.31 6.75
CA TRP A 326 -6.18 8.51 8.15
C TRP A 326 -7.59 8.02 8.48
N GLN A 327 -8.57 8.52 7.73
CA GLN A 327 -9.97 8.25 8.03
C GLN A 327 -10.36 6.78 7.77
N ALA A 328 -9.90 6.18 6.68
CA ALA A 328 -10.19 4.78 6.38
C ALA A 328 -9.56 3.83 7.40
N THR A 329 -8.31 4.06 7.83
CA THR A 329 -7.63 3.16 8.77
C THR A 329 -8.21 3.23 10.19
N VAL A 330 -8.59 4.41 10.67
CA VAL A 330 -9.26 4.54 11.98
C VAL A 330 -10.64 3.89 11.96
N ARG A 331 -11.38 4.07 10.86
CA ARG A 331 -12.71 3.44 10.69
C ARG A 331 -12.62 1.94 10.51
N SER A 332 -11.60 1.42 9.84
CA SER A 332 -11.42 -0.02 9.68
C SER A 332 -11.16 -0.71 11.04
N GLU A 333 -10.37 -0.10 11.92
CA GLU A 333 -10.16 -0.60 13.28
C GLU A 333 -11.46 -0.60 14.09
N LYS A 334 -12.24 0.48 14.02
CA LYS A 334 -13.56 0.58 14.65
C LYS A 334 -14.53 -0.48 14.11
N ALA A 335 -14.63 -0.61 12.79
CA ALA A 335 -15.54 -1.56 12.13
C ALA A 335 -15.19 -3.02 12.47
N ALA A 336 -13.90 -3.38 12.45
CA ALA A 336 -13.46 -4.72 12.81
C ALA A 336 -13.73 -5.06 14.29
N SER A 337 -13.56 -4.08 15.20
CA SER A 337 -13.94 -4.25 16.60
C SER A 337 -15.44 -4.46 16.77
N MET A 338 -16.28 -3.65 16.11
CA MET A 338 -17.73 -3.81 16.15
C MET A 338 -18.17 -5.15 15.56
N ALA A 339 -17.49 -5.66 14.53
CA ALA A 339 -17.78 -6.96 13.94
C ALA A 339 -17.57 -8.10 14.95
N ILE A 340 -16.49 -8.06 15.74
CA ILE A 340 -16.29 -9.01 16.85
C ILE A 340 -17.46 -8.94 17.83
N GLU A 341 -17.88 -7.74 18.22
CA GLU A 341 -19.00 -7.55 19.16
C GLU A 341 -20.33 -8.11 18.61
N VAL A 342 -20.60 -7.95 17.30
CA VAL A 342 -21.80 -8.52 16.66
C VAL A 342 -21.77 -10.06 16.70
N HIS A 343 -20.58 -10.68 16.54
CA HIS A 343 -20.41 -12.13 16.62
C HIS A 343 -20.38 -12.65 18.07
N GLY A 344 -20.21 -11.77 19.07
CA GLY A 344 -20.08 -12.15 20.47
C GLY A 344 -18.85 -13.05 20.70
N ALA A 345 -18.97 -14.06 21.54
CA ALA A 345 -17.87 -15.00 21.82
C ALA A 345 -17.32 -15.69 20.57
N ASN A 346 -18.16 -15.97 19.57
CA ASN A 346 -17.75 -16.55 18.30
C ASN A 346 -16.82 -15.63 17.49
N GLY A 347 -16.94 -14.30 17.66
CA GLY A 347 -16.04 -13.34 17.03
C GLY A 347 -14.64 -13.28 17.66
N TYR A 348 -14.46 -13.91 18.81
CA TYR A 348 -13.19 -13.93 19.55
C TYR A 348 -12.35 -15.17 19.22
N THR A 349 -12.84 -16.02 18.33
CA THR A 349 -12.16 -17.22 17.84
C THR A 349 -11.95 -17.13 16.32
N ASN A 350 -11.04 -17.92 15.78
CA ASN A 350 -10.74 -17.95 14.35
C ASN A 350 -11.75 -18.79 13.52
N ASP A 351 -12.88 -19.16 14.09
CA ASP A 351 -13.97 -19.81 13.32
C ASP A 351 -14.67 -18.82 12.39
N TYR A 352 -14.58 -17.51 12.75
CA TYR A 352 -15.04 -16.40 11.92
C TYR A 352 -13.87 -15.47 11.59
N PRO A 353 -13.88 -14.79 10.45
CA PRO A 353 -12.73 -14.00 9.99
C PRO A 353 -12.54 -12.68 10.76
N VAL A 354 -13.50 -12.26 11.60
CA VAL A 354 -13.57 -10.90 12.17
C VAL A 354 -12.42 -10.60 13.15
N GLU A 355 -11.93 -11.60 13.90
CA GLU A 355 -10.77 -11.43 14.77
C GLU A 355 -9.50 -11.15 13.96
N ARG A 356 -9.33 -11.82 12.80
CA ARG A 356 -8.21 -11.60 11.89
C ARG A 356 -8.26 -10.20 11.29
N TYR A 357 -9.45 -9.71 10.93
CA TYR A 357 -9.61 -8.34 10.44
C TYR A 357 -9.11 -7.33 11.46
N LEU A 358 -9.46 -7.48 12.75
CA LEU A 358 -9.00 -6.58 13.80
C LEU A 358 -7.47 -6.64 13.99
N ARG A 359 -6.89 -7.83 14.04
CA ARG A 359 -5.43 -7.98 14.15
C ARG A 359 -4.69 -7.36 12.96
N ASN A 360 -5.19 -7.56 11.77
CA ASN A 360 -4.58 -7.08 10.54
C ASN A 360 -4.68 -5.55 10.41
N CYS A 361 -5.86 -4.97 10.58
CA CYS A 361 -6.07 -3.53 10.41
C CYS A 361 -5.37 -2.68 11.48
N LYS A 362 -4.99 -3.27 12.62
CA LYS A 362 -4.21 -2.57 13.64
C LYS A 362 -2.88 -2.02 13.13
N ALA A 363 -2.25 -2.68 12.19
CA ALA A 363 -1.02 -2.21 11.56
C ALA A 363 -1.26 -0.97 10.68
N ALA A 364 -2.46 -0.83 10.09
CA ALA A 364 -2.77 0.22 9.14
C ALA A 364 -2.76 1.64 9.74
N VAL A 365 -3.05 1.80 11.04
CA VAL A 365 -2.95 3.09 11.72
C VAL A 365 -1.51 3.48 12.08
N ILE A 366 -0.53 2.58 11.85
CA ILE A 366 0.89 2.73 12.20
C ILE A 366 1.75 2.99 10.96
N TYR A 367 1.70 2.10 9.97
CA TYR A 367 2.59 2.18 8.80
C TYR A 367 2.18 3.26 7.79
N GLU A 368 3.11 3.63 6.90
CA GLU A 368 2.95 4.65 5.86
C GLU A 368 2.50 6.03 6.40
N GLY A 369 2.98 6.36 7.57
CA GLY A 369 2.59 7.51 8.38
C GLY A 369 1.56 7.13 9.44
N THR A 370 1.92 7.37 10.71
CA THR A 370 1.00 7.08 11.82
C THR A 370 -0.25 7.97 11.73
N ARG A 371 -1.33 7.53 12.39
CA ARG A 371 -2.53 8.35 12.59
C ARG A 371 -2.17 9.78 13.01
N ASP A 372 -1.22 9.93 13.95
CA ASP A 372 -0.86 11.22 14.53
C ASP A 372 -0.13 12.11 13.50
N ILE A 373 0.75 11.54 12.67
CA ILE A 373 1.40 12.26 11.56
C ILE A 373 0.34 12.80 10.58
N HIS A 374 -0.66 11.99 10.21
CA HIS A 374 -1.73 12.44 9.33
C HIS A 374 -2.59 13.53 9.96
N THR A 375 -2.87 13.42 11.28
CA THR A 375 -3.61 14.44 12.03
C THR A 375 -2.88 15.79 11.98
N ILE A 376 -1.56 15.81 12.28
CA ILE A 376 -0.73 17.01 12.19
C ILE A 376 -0.74 17.57 10.76
N MET A 377 -0.50 16.72 9.75
CA MET A 377 -0.51 17.16 8.35
C MET A 377 -1.83 17.83 7.94
N GLN A 378 -2.98 17.28 8.35
CA GLN A 378 -4.29 17.87 8.04
C GLN A 378 -4.48 19.22 8.74
N ALA A 379 -4.04 19.33 9.98
CA ALA A 379 -4.07 20.59 10.73
C ALA A 379 -3.18 21.66 10.05
N ASP A 380 -1.96 21.30 9.62
CA ASP A 380 -1.04 22.20 8.92
C ASP A 380 -1.67 22.77 7.63
N TRP A 381 -2.37 21.93 6.86
CA TRP A 381 -3.08 22.39 5.67
C TRP A 381 -4.28 23.28 6.01
N ALA A 382 -5.04 22.95 7.04
CA ALA A 382 -6.19 23.75 7.47
C ALA A 382 -5.78 25.12 8.01
N LEU A 383 -4.65 25.20 8.71
CA LEU A 383 -4.07 26.43 9.24
C LEU A 383 -3.30 27.26 8.19
N GLY A 384 -3.14 26.73 6.96
CA GLY A 384 -2.36 27.41 5.92
C GLY A 384 -0.83 27.34 6.11
N LEU A 385 -0.35 26.56 7.06
CA LEU A 385 1.08 26.32 7.32
C LEU A 385 1.74 25.46 6.23
N LYS A 386 0.94 24.67 5.54
CA LYS A 386 1.35 23.82 4.42
C LYS A 386 0.48 24.08 3.22
N ARG A 387 1.10 24.09 2.02
CA ARG A 387 0.40 24.22 0.74
C ARG A 387 0.62 22.97 -0.09
N GLU A 388 -0.41 22.54 -0.81
CA GLU A 388 -0.25 21.51 -1.83
C GLU A 388 0.57 22.03 -3.00
N LYS A 389 1.36 21.14 -3.59
CA LYS A 389 2.18 21.43 -4.76
C LYS A 389 1.84 20.45 -5.85
N GLN A 390 1.88 20.90 -7.09
CA GLN A 390 1.82 20.03 -8.26
C GLN A 390 2.96 19.02 -8.19
N ALA A 391 2.71 17.77 -8.61
CA ALA A 391 3.75 16.77 -8.78
C ALA A 391 4.80 17.27 -9.79
N ARG A 392 6.09 17.06 -9.47
CA ARG A 392 7.21 17.50 -10.33
C ARG A 392 7.61 16.44 -11.35
N VAL A 393 6.98 15.29 -11.31
CA VAL A 393 7.31 14.11 -12.09
C VAL A 393 6.13 13.69 -12.95
N THR A 394 6.43 13.03 -14.05
CA THR A 394 5.41 12.46 -14.94
C THR A 394 4.66 11.35 -14.20
N LEU A 395 3.35 11.39 -14.29
CA LEU A 395 2.47 10.31 -13.87
C LEU A 395 2.10 9.49 -15.11
N PRO A 396 1.70 8.20 -14.95
CA PRO A 396 1.20 7.42 -16.06
C PRO A 396 0.07 8.17 -16.78
N PRO A 397 0.05 8.18 -18.12
CA PRO A 397 -1.03 8.79 -18.87
C PRO A 397 -2.29 7.94 -18.73
N TYR A 398 -3.34 8.50 -18.14
CA TYR A 398 -4.65 7.86 -18.08
C TYR A 398 -5.55 8.40 -19.17
N LYS A 399 -6.29 7.50 -19.83
CA LYS A 399 -7.33 7.90 -20.78
C LYS A 399 -8.43 8.60 -19.98
N SER A 400 -8.52 9.93 -20.05
CA SER A 400 -9.67 10.63 -19.50
C SER A 400 -10.90 10.25 -20.32
N ASN A 401 -12.05 10.09 -19.66
CA ASN A 401 -13.33 9.89 -20.36
C ASN A 401 -13.68 11.03 -21.34
N GLU A 402 -13.02 12.18 -21.21
CA GLU A 402 -13.13 13.33 -22.13
C GLU A 402 -12.62 13.03 -23.56
N ALA A 403 -11.82 11.97 -23.78
CA ALA A 403 -11.41 11.56 -25.12
C ALA A 403 -12.54 10.89 -25.92
N LYS A 404 -13.64 10.49 -25.29
CA LYS A 404 -14.81 9.90 -25.98
C LYS A 404 -15.72 10.97 -26.59
N ASP A 405 -15.72 12.20 -26.07
CA ASP A 405 -16.57 13.28 -26.58
C ASP A 405 -15.91 14.09 -27.73
N ALA A 406 -14.61 13.89 -27.99
CA ALA A 406 -13.90 14.58 -29.05
C ALA A 406 -13.98 13.88 -30.44
N THR A 407 -14.60 12.70 -30.50
CA THR A 407 -14.75 11.90 -31.74
C THR A 407 -16.23 11.56 -32.08
N ALA A 408 -17.18 12.23 -31.43
CA ALA A 408 -18.62 12.12 -31.76
C ALA A 408 -19.11 13.32 -32.56
#